data_0ff6ae89d31ab088d1a981f976f75bdf
#
_entry.id   0ff6ae89d31ab088d1a981f976f75bdf
#
_cell.length_a   1.000
_cell.length_b   1.000
_cell.length_c   1.000
_cell.angle_alpha   90.00
_cell.angle_beta   90.00
_cell.angle_gamma   90.00
#
_symmetry.space_group_name_H-M   'P 1'
#
loop_
_entity.id
_entity.type
_entity.pdbx_description
1 polymer ?
#
loop_
_entity_poly.entity_id
_entity_poly.type
_entity_poly.pdbx_seq_one_letter_code
_entity_poly.pdbx_strand_id
1 'polypeptide(L)'
;MSKNLSALSGRKGLHRNLFEQMGNAAVSGNGTPTPEALSQLADEFLMGEANTYGSITAYDFMKPENRGKEIYICNGSACLCAGTQDNVLEKVMQHFDADSVGHMTCLGRCHENSSFHFNGKNYSGSSIEDLENIVSSGKGNQNGHYSVTSAVRLLTEPFNSIKEFKTLLQHSLQRPSADLLNEIKLSQIRGRGGAGFPMGIKWEGCRNEISDDKFIICNADEGDPGAFSDRYLLEERPLLVLFGMLVAGICTGANLGVLFIRAEYPEAVRVVEEKIRELYANNLIGSNIMGSGFTFNFKVIKAQGAYICGEETALINAIEGQRPEVRTRPPFPTQQGLFLKPTVVNNVETLAAAAWIVRNGGEAYAALGTEKSRGTKLVSLDGIFNKPGIVEVEMGTTMEKVIYEYGGGFRKPVKALHIGGPLGGIVPVEKIPALSVDFESFATEGFLLGHASVVCIPSDFPMIKYLEHLFEFAALESCGKCFPCRLGTKRAHEMLHEAAHNMKTVNRELFMDLLSTLQQGSLCAHGGGIPLPARNALMYFADELNLHFN
;
A
#
# COMPACT_ATOMS: atom_id res chain seq x y z
N MET A 1 9.46 -9.00 20.01
CA MET A 1 8.51 -10.10 19.77
C MET A 1 9.12 -11.42 20.19
N SER A 2 8.31 -12.32 20.68
CA SER A 2 8.81 -13.64 21.07
C SER A 2 9.10 -14.49 19.83
N LYS A 3 10.36 -14.95 19.67
CA LYS A 3 10.73 -15.92 18.61
C LYS A 3 9.86 -17.19 18.67
N ASN A 4 9.34 -17.51 19.84
CA ASN A 4 8.46 -18.66 20.04
C ASN A 4 7.12 -18.52 19.30
N LEU A 5 6.52 -17.32 19.26
CA LEU A 5 5.25 -17.12 18.55
C LEU A 5 5.40 -17.32 17.04
N SER A 6 6.47 -16.81 16.42
CA SER A 6 6.76 -17.04 15.00
C SER A 6 7.01 -18.53 14.71
N ALA A 7 7.73 -19.24 15.58
CA ALA A 7 7.96 -20.67 15.43
C ALA A 7 6.67 -21.49 15.59
N LEU A 8 5.79 -21.13 16.53
CA LEU A 8 4.51 -21.80 16.75
C LEU A 8 3.55 -21.59 15.58
N SER A 9 3.41 -20.35 15.09
CA SER A 9 2.55 -20.06 13.94
C SER A 9 3.05 -20.72 12.66
N GLY A 10 4.37 -20.76 12.47
CA GLY A 10 5.03 -21.42 11.33
C GLY A 10 4.92 -22.93 11.31
N ARG A 11 4.57 -23.58 12.44
CA ARG A 11 4.47 -25.03 12.55
C ARG A 11 3.49 -25.67 11.55
N LYS A 12 2.42 -24.98 11.20
CA LYS A 12 1.41 -25.43 10.23
C LYS A 12 1.66 -24.89 8.82
N GLY A 13 2.73 -24.10 8.61
CA GLY A 13 3.08 -23.50 7.34
C GLY A 13 2.00 -22.53 6.81
N LEU A 14 2.13 -22.19 5.55
CA LEU A 14 1.19 -21.29 4.86
C LEU A 14 -0.06 -21.99 4.30
N HIS A 15 -0.10 -23.32 4.26
CA HIS A 15 -1.28 -24.07 3.80
C HIS A 15 -2.44 -23.97 4.78
N ARG A 16 -2.14 -23.96 6.08
CA ARG A 16 -3.10 -23.73 7.15
C ARG A 16 -2.61 -22.56 7.99
N ASN A 17 -2.89 -21.38 7.50
CA ASN A 17 -2.39 -20.12 8.05
C ASN A 17 -3.38 -19.55 9.07
N LEU A 18 -2.90 -19.17 10.26
CA LEU A 18 -3.75 -18.65 11.35
C LEU A 18 -4.48 -17.37 10.94
N PHE A 19 -3.81 -16.46 10.23
CA PHE A 19 -4.42 -15.21 9.79
C PHE A 19 -5.62 -15.45 8.84
N GLU A 20 -5.46 -16.35 7.87
CA GLU A 20 -6.57 -16.73 6.97
C GLU A 20 -7.71 -17.42 7.71
N GLN A 21 -7.40 -18.26 8.74
CA GLN A 21 -8.44 -18.89 9.55
C GLN A 21 -9.22 -17.85 10.37
N MET A 22 -8.55 -16.83 10.92
CA MET A 22 -9.23 -15.72 11.60
C MET A 22 -10.12 -14.94 10.63
N GLY A 23 -9.66 -14.65 9.40
CA GLY A 23 -10.46 -14.01 8.36
C GLY A 23 -11.70 -14.82 7.98
N ASN A 24 -11.55 -16.14 7.80
CA ASN A 24 -12.69 -17.05 7.54
C ASN A 24 -13.70 -17.07 8.70
N ALA A 25 -13.20 -17.09 9.94
CA ALA A 25 -14.03 -17.02 11.12
C ALA A 25 -14.78 -15.68 11.23
N ALA A 26 -14.16 -14.58 10.78
CA ALA A 26 -14.82 -13.27 10.70
C ALA A 26 -15.99 -13.28 9.71
N VAL A 27 -15.78 -13.84 8.51
CA VAL A 27 -16.85 -14.00 7.51
C VAL A 27 -18.02 -14.81 8.09
N SER A 28 -17.72 -15.94 8.74
CA SER A 28 -18.74 -16.79 9.37
C SER A 28 -19.44 -16.12 10.56
N GLY A 29 -18.77 -15.19 11.23
CA GLY A 29 -19.24 -14.43 12.38
C GLY A 29 -19.89 -13.08 12.04
N ASN A 30 -20.28 -12.89 10.77
CA ASN A 30 -20.89 -11.64 10.29
C ASN A 30 -20.00 -10.39 10.50
N GLY A 31 -18.74 -10.48 10.12
CA GLY A 31 -17.77 -9.37 10.15
C GLY A 31 -16.75 -9.45 11.29
N THR A 32 -16.95 -10.28 12.31
CA THR A 32 -15.95 -10.51 13.37
C THR A 32 -15.98 -11.97 13.84
N PRO A 33 -14.82 -12.60 14.18
CA PRO A 33 -14.79 -13.94 14.76
C PRO A 33 -15.55 -13.98 16.09
N THR A 34 -16.24 -15.08 16.37
CA THR A 34 -16.83 -15.29 17.70
C THR A 34 -15.74 -15.63 18.72
N PRO A 35 -15.97 -15.37 20.03
CA PRO A 35 -15.03 -15.76 21.09
C PRO A 35 -14.67 -17.25 21.07
N GLU A 36 -15.65 -18.12 20.81
CA GLU A 36 -15.46 -19.57 20.73
C GLU A 36 -14.56 -19.96 19.55
N ALA A 37 -14.75 -19.34 18.38
CA ALA A 37 -13.90 -19.57 17.21
C ALA A 37 -12.45 -19.11 17.47
N LEU A 38 -12.26 -17.98 18.15
CA LEU A 38 -10.93 -17.51 18.54
C LEU A 38 -10.25 -18.43 19.55
N SER A 39 -10.99 -18.92 20.56
CA SER A 39 -10.47 -19.87 21.53
C SER A 39 -10.01 -21.17 20.85
N GLN A 40 -10.81 -21.72 19.93
CA GLN A 40 -10.45 -22.91 19.14
C GLN A 40 -9.17 -22.69 18.31
N LEU A 41 -9.05 -21.54 17.63
CA LEU A 41 -7.86 -21.20 16.87
C LEU A 41 -6.64 -20.99 17.78
N ALA A 42 -6.82 -20.37 18.96
CA ALA A 42 -5.76 -20.17 19.93
C ALA A 42 -5.17 -21.51 20.40
N ASP A 43 -6.03 -22.49 20.72
CA ASP A 43 -5.63 -23.83 21.12
C ASP A 43 -4.97 -24.59 19.98
N GLU A 44 -5.56 -24.55 18.79
CA GLU A 44 -5.04 -25.24 17.61
C GLU A 44 -3.63 -24.78 17.21
N PHE A 45 -3.38 -23.47 17.26
CA PHE A 45 -2.10 -22.87 16.89
C PHE A 45 -1.15 -22.68 18.08
N LEU A 46 -1.58 -22.97 19.30
CA LEU A 46 -0.84 -22.77 20.56
C LEU A 46 -0.40 -21.30 20.77
N MET A 47 -1.20 -20.36 20.25
CA MET A 47 -0.89 -18.93 20.28
C MET A 47 -1.39 -18.21 21.53
N GLY A 48 -2.33 -18.83 22.26
CA GLY A 48 -3.02 -18.24 23.40
C GLY A 48 -4.12 -17.25 22.99
N GLU A 49 -5.22 -17.24 23.76
CA GLU A 49 -6.42 -16.43 23.46
C GLU A 49 -6.15 -14.92 23.39
N ALA A 50 -5.30 -14.41 24.29
CA ALA A 50 -4.96 -12.98 24.32
C ALA A 50 -4.26 -12.53 23.03
N ASN A 51 -3.42 -13.38 22.42
CA ASN A 51 -2.77 -13.07 21.15
C ASN A 51 -3.74 -13.10 19.98
N THR A 52 -4.61 -14.12 19.89
CA THR A 52 -5.60 -14.23 18.81
C THR A 52 -6.61 -13.09 18.87
N TYR A 53 -7.13 -12.76 20.06
CA TYR A 53 -8.00 -11.61 20.26
C TYR A 53 -7.29 -10.29 19.95
N GLY A 54 -6.07 -10.11 20.47
CA GLY A 54 -5.26 -8.90 20.20
C GLY A 54 -4.94 -8.71 18.73
N SER A 55 -4.83 -9.80 17.96
CA SER A 55 -4.61 -9.73 16.50
C SER A 55 -5.83 -9.16 15.78
N ILE A 56 -7.04 -9.70 16.02
CA ILE A 56 -8.25 -9.26 15.28
C ILE A 56 -8.60 -7.79 15.51
N THR A 57 -8.29 -7.24 16.69
CA THR A 57 -8.58 -5.84 17.01
C THR A 57 -7.73 -4.83 16.22
N ALA A 58 -6.75 -5.30 15.45
CA ALA A 58 -5.92 -4.45 14.60
C ALA A 58 -6.42 -4.34 13.15
N TYR A 59 -7.40 -5.17 12.76
CA TYR A 59 -7.84 -5.27 11.36
C TYR A 59 -9.25 -4.74 11.20
N ASP A 60 -9.43 -3.77 10.30
CA ASP A 60 -10.72 -3.09 10.09
C ASP A 60 -11.86 -4.04 9.74
N PHE A 61 -11.60 -5.07 8.93
CA PHE A 61 -12.62 -6.07 8.57
C PHE A 61 -12.88 -7.14 9.63
N MET A 62 -12.17 -7.11 10.76
CA MET A 62 -12.36 -8.09 11.85
C MET A 62 -12.71 -7.44 13.19
N LYS A 63 -12.63 -6.11 13.30
CA LYS A 63 -12.97 -5.37 14.52
C LYS A 63 -14.43 -5.60 14.91
N PRO A 64 -14.74 -5.70 16.23
CA PRO A 64 -16.13 -5.87 16.71
C PRO A 64 -17.09 -4.78 16.22
N GLU A 65 -16.59 -3.55 16.01
CA GLU A 65 -17.36 -2.40 15.51
C GLU A 65 -17.87 -2.59 14.08
N ASN A 66 -17.23 -3.46 13.30
CA ASN A 66 -17.62 -3.77 11.92
C ASN A 66 -18.58 -4.96 11.81
N ARG A 67 -18.97 -5.54 12.94
CA ARG A 67 -19.97 -6.62 12.93
C ARG A 67 -21.29 -6.13 12.39
N GLY A 68 -21.80 -6.82 11.37
CA GLY A 68 -23.10 -6.49 10.73
C GLY A 68 -23.03 -5.34 9.74
N LYS A 69 -21.85 -4.77 9.45
CA LYS A 69 -21.70 -3.78 8.39
C LYS A 69 -21.84 -4.44 7.02
N GLU A 70 -22.71 -3.87 6.18
CA GLU A 70 -23.02 -4.40 4.85
C GLU A 70 -22.38 -3.57 3.73
N ILE A 71 -22.29 -2.26 3.94
CA ILE A 71 -21.73 -1.32 2.97
C ILE A 71 -20.68 -0.43 3.66
N TYR A 72 -19.57 -0.16 2.97
CA TYR A 72 -18.48 0.69 3.49
C TYR A 72 -18.27 1.88 2.57
N ILE A 73 -18.22 3.08 3.13
CA ILE A 73 -17.95 4.33 2.43
C ILE A 73 -16.47 4.69 2.59
N CYS A 74 -15.83 5.07 1.49
CA CYS A 74 -14.43 5.51 1.53
C CYS A 74 -14.31 6.87 2.23
N ASN A 75 -13.48 6.97 3.26
CA ASN A 75 -13.14 8.22 3.93
C ASN A 75 -11.68 8.67 3.70
N GLY A 76 -11.05 8.20 2.61
CA GLY A 76 -9.68 8.59 2.24
C GLY A 76 -9.59 10.05 1.76
N SER A 77 -8.40 10.66 1.92
CA SER A 77 -8.12 12.07 1.65
C SER A 77 -8.55 12.55 0.25
N ALA A 78 -8.40 11.71 -0.79
CA ALA A 78 -8.82 12.08 -2.16
C ALA A 78 -10.34 12.25 -2.27
N CYS A 79 -11.13 11.37 -1.67
CA CYS A 79 -12.60 11.48 -1.66
C CYS A 79 -13.05 12.65 -0.77
N LEU A 80 -12.38 12.88 0.36
CA LEU A 80 -12.63 14.01 1.25
C LEU A 80 -12.42 15.35 0.53
N CYS A 81 -11.26 15.54 -0.11
CA CYS A 81 -10.93 16.76 -0.85
C CYS A 81 -11.82 16.97 -2.09
N ALA A 82 -12.26 15.89 -2.72
CA ALA A 82 -13.22 15.98 -3.82
C ALA A 82 -14.60 16.47 -3.35
N GLY A 83 -14.95 16.28 -2.06
CA GLY A 83 -16.23 16.67 -1.48
C GLY A 83 -17.38 15.77 -1.91
N THR A 84 -17.10 14.48 -2.20
CA THR A 84 -18.11 13.57 -2.80
C THR A 84 -18.79 12.68 -1.80
N GLN A 85 -18.25 12.52 -0.58
CA GLN A 85 -18.66 11.47 0.34
C GLN A 85 -19.97 11.77 1.07
N ASP A 86 -20.33 13.04 1.26
CA ASP A 86 -21.63 13.41 1.83
C ASP A 86 -22.78 12.95 0.92
N ASN A 87 -22.64 13.12 -0.40
CA ASN A 87 -23.62 12.61 -1.37
C ASN A 87 -23.67 11.08 -1.40
N VAL A 88 -22.52 10.41 -1.25
CA VAL A 88 -22.48 8.94 -1.15
C VAL A 88 -23.22 8.47 0.10
N LEU A 89 -22.96 9.10 1.25
CA LEU A 89 -23.63 8.77 2.51
C LEU A 89 -25.15 9.01 2.41
N GLU A 90 -25.57 10.16 1.89
CA GLU A 90 -26.99 10.49 1.72
C GLU A 90 -27.73 9.43 0.90
N LYS A 91 -27.16 9.00 -0.23
CA LYS A 91 -27.75 7.95 -1.06
C LYS A 91 -27.73 6.58 -0.40
N VAL A 92 -26.64 6.22 0.26
CA VAL A 92 -26.54 4.95 0.99
C VAL A 92 -27.58 4.86 2.10
N MET A 93 -27.81 5.93 2.85
CA MET A 93 -28.80 6.00 3.93
C MET A 93 -30.27 5.89 3.45
N GLN A 94 -30.52 5.94 2.13
CA GLN A 94 -31.84 5.66 1.56
C GLN A 94 -32.13 4.15 1.46
N HIS A 95 -31.09 3.31 1.53
CA HIS A 95 -31.18 1.86 1.34
C HIS A 95 -30.70 1.04 2.53
N PHE A 96 -29.94 1.64 3.45
CA PHE A 96 -29.30 0.97 4.58
C PHE A 96 -29.54 1.74 5.88
N ASP A 97 -29.75 1.02 6.97
CA ASP A 97 -29.75 1.61 8.31
C ASP A 97 -28.33 2.04 8.70
N ALA A 98 -28.22 3.04 9.56
CA ALA A 98 -26.92 3.57 10.01
C ALA A 98 -26.00 2.50 10.61
N ASP A 99 -26.58 1.51 11.29
CA ASP A 99 -25.81 0.40 11.87
C ASP A 99 -25.23 -0.55 10.83
N SER A 100 -25.76 -0.57 9.60
CA SER A 100 -25.24 -1.36 8.47
C SER A 100 -24.16 -0.64 7.66
N VAL A 101 -23.93 0.65 7.92
CA VAL A 101 -22.92 1.46 7.21
C VAL A 101 -21.61 1.50 7.98
N GLY A 102 -20.52 1.16 7.30
CA GLY A 102 -19.15 1.27 7.80
C GLY A 102 -18.34 2.29 7.01
N HIS A 103 -17.14 2.61 7.51
CA HIS A 103 -16.18 3.46 6.84
C HIS A 103 -14.87 2.72 6.60
N MET A 104 -14.15 3.08 5.54
CA MET A 104 -12.91 2.44 5.14
C MET A 104 -11.96 3.42 4.44
N THR A 105 -10.71 3.36 4.78
CA THR A 105 -9.65 4.16 4.16
C THR A 105 -8.69 3.23 3.43
N CYS A 106 -8.45 3.40 2.25
CA CYS A 106 -8.88 3.94 1.01
C CYS A 106 -9.26 2.78 0.07
N LEU A 107 -10.32 2.91 -0.72
CA LEU A 107 -10.73 1.84 -1.64
C LEU A 107 -9.93 1.81 -2.97
N GLY A 108 -8.88 2.64 -3.11
CA GLY A 108 -8.04 2.69 -4.30
C GLY A 108 -8.74 3.17 -5.57
N ARG A 109 -9.84 3.93 -5.44
CA ARG A 109 -10.59 4.55 -6.55
C ARG A 109 -10.48 6.07 -6.55
N CYS A 110 -9.31 6.57 -6.14
CA CYS A 110 -9.08 8.00 -5.93
C CYS A 110 -9.19 8.83 -7.22
N HIS A 111 -8.98 8.22 -8.38
CA HIS A 111 -9.14 8.87 -9.69
C HIS A 111 -10.60 9.09 -10.10
N GLU A 112 -11.55 8.38 -9.48
CA GLU A 112 -12.99 8.48 -9.78
C GLU A 112 -13.78 9.13 -8.65
N ASN A 113 -13.29 9.05 -7.39
CA ASN A 113 -13.97 9.47 -6.16
C ASN A 113 -15.34 8.79 -5.94
N SER A 114 -16.20 9.30 -5.06
CA SER A 114 -17.52 8.72 -4.74
C SER A 114 -17.47 7.22 -4.45
N SER A 115 -16.43 6.77 -3.75
CA SER A 115 -16.12 5.34 -3.65
C SER A 115 -16.83 4.69 -2.47
N PHE A 116 -17.37 3.50 -2.70
CA PHE A 116 -17.97 2.63 -1.68
C PHE A 116 -17.71 1.15 -2.00
N HIS A 117 -17.77 0.32 -0.96
CA HIS A 117 -17.62 -1.13 -1.06
C HIS A 117 -18.91 -1.83 -0.67
N PHE A 118 -19.40 -2.72 -1.51
CA PHE A 118 -20.62 -3.50 -1.25
C PHE A 118 -20.47 -4.90 -1.83
N ASN A 119 -20.87 -5.91 -1.04
CA ASN A 119 -20.90 -7.31 -1.44
C ASN A 119 -19.60 -7.80 -2.13
N GLY A 120 -18.42 -7.49 -1.52
CA GLY A 120 -17.11 -7.92 -2.00
C GLY A 120 -16.64 -7.23 -3.29
N LYS A 121 -17.20 -6.07 -3.65
CA LYS A 121 -16.84 -5.28 -4.83
C LYS A 121 -16.70 -3.81 -4.49
N ASN A 122 -15.83 -3.13 -5.23
CA ASN A 122 -15.68 -1.67 -5.14
C ASN A 122 -16.42 -0.98 -6.28
N TYR A 123 -17.12 0.08 -5.91
CA TYR A 123 -17.84 0.98 -6.82
C TYR A 123 -17.33 2.39 -6.65
N SER A 124 -17.41 3.22 -7.69
CA SER A 124 -16.89 4.60 -7.68
C SER A 124 -17.52 5.46 -8.78
N GLY A 125 -17.26 6.77 -8.74
CA GLY A 125 -17.72 7.72 -9.74
C GLY A 125 -19.23 7.71 -9.90
N SER A 126 -19.73 7.55 -11.13
CA SER A 126 -21.16 7.54 -11.44
C SER A 126 -21.90 6.29 -10.96
N SER A 127 -21.22 5.26 -10.46
CA SER A 127 -21.88 4.06 -9.95
C SER A 127 -22.82 4.35 -8.77
N ILE A 128 -22.59 5.44 -8.04
CA ILE A 128 -23.49 5.88 -6.95
C ILE A 128 -24.89 6.25 -7.46
N GLU A 129 -25.03 6.67 -8.71
CA GLU A 129 -26.33 6.96 -9.32
C GLU A 129 -27.16 5.70 -9.60
N ASP A 130 -26.49 4.54 -9.67
CA ASP A 130 -27.08 3.22 -9.93
C ASP A 130 -27.18 2.35 -8.66
N LEU A 131 -27.09 2.97 -7.48
CA LEU A 131 -27.02 2.27 -6.19
C LEU A 131 -28.20 1.32 -5.97
N GLU A 132 -29.42 1.73 -6.34
CA GLU A 132 -30.63 0.90 -6.22
C GLU A 132 -30.51 -0.42 -6.99
N ASN A 133 -30.00 -0.38 -8.22
CA ASN A 133 -29.75 -1.58 -9.02
C ASN A 133 -28.60 -2.42 -8.46
N ILE A 134 -27.56 -1.77 -7.95
CA ILE A 134 -26.42 -2.45 -7.31
C ILE A 134 -26.89 -3.24 -6.10
N VAL A 135 -27.72 -2.63 -5.25
CA VAL A 135 -28.21 -3.26 -4.02
C VAL A 135 -29.22 -4.38 -4.33
N SER A 136 -30.16 -4.16 -5.26
CA SER A 136 -31.24 -5.11 -5.55
C SER A 136 -30.81 -6.30 -6.39
N SER A 137 -29.89 -6.12 -7.35
CA SER A 137 -29.52 -7.15 -8.32
C SER A 137 -28.05 -7.61 -8.27
N GLY A 138 -27.21 -6.90 -7.52
CA GLY A 138 -25.74 -7.09 -7.57
C GLY A 138 -25.11 -6.75 -8.92
N LYS A 139 -25.89 -6.17 -9.84
CA LYS A 139 -25.49 -5.79 -11.20
C LYS A 139 -25.39 -4.28 -11.27
N GLY A 140 -24.23 -3.74 -11.07
CA GLY A 140 -23.91 -2.34 -11.32
C GLY A 140 -22.78 -2.21 -12.32
N ASN A 141 -22.73 -1.08 -12.98
CA ASN A 141 -21.60 -0.75 -13.83
C ASN A 141 -20.36 -0.61 -12.94
N GLN A 142 -19.46 -1.57 -13.00
CA GLN A 142 -18.14 -1.40 -12.40
C GLN A 142 -17.35 -0.48 -13.35
N ASN A 143 -17.36 0.81 -13.07
CA ASN A 143 -16.43 1.74 -13.69
C ASN A 143 -15.04 1.40 -13.13
N GLY A 144 -14.24 0.69 -13.89
CA GLY A 144 -12.94 0.19 -13.46
C GLY A 144 -11.86 0.44 -14.49
N HIS A 145 -12.05 1.41 -15.38
CA HIS A 145 -11.06 1.71 -16.38
C HIS A 145 -10.07 2.75 -15.87
N TYR A 146 -8.81 2.31 -15.75
CA TYR A 146 -7.71 3.24 -15.50
C TYR A 146 -7.44 4.05 -16.77
N SER A 147 -7.46 5.37 -16.65
CA SER A 147 -6.81 6.23 -17.64
C SER A 147 -5.31 6.11 -17.42
N VAL A 148 -4.58 5.75 -18.47
CA VAL A 148 -3.13 5.58 -18.42
C VAL A 148 -2.47 6.48 -19.44
N THR A 149 -1.62 7.38 -18.96
CA THR A 149 -0.76 8.22 -19.80
C THR A 149 0.69 7.81 -19.61
N SER A 150 1.42 7.62 -20.69
CA SER A 150 2.82 7.17 -20.62
C SER A 150 3.70 7.99 -21.54
N ALA A 151 4.72 8.62 -20.98
CA ALA A 151 5.82 9.20 -21.76
C ALA A 151 6.82 8.11 -22.18
N VAL A 152 7.03 7.14 -21.30
CA VAL A 152 7.86 5.93 -21.49
C VAL A 152 7.04 4.74 -21.03
N ARG A 153 7.05 3.65 -21.78
CA ARG A 153 6.25 2.46 -21.48
C ARG A 153 7.14 1.30 -21.05
N LEU A 154 7.35 1.14 -19.76
CA LEU A 154 8.03 -0.01 -19.18
C LEU A 154 7.02 -0.91 -18.46
N LEU A 155 6.24 -0.33 -17.56
CA LEU A 155 5.29 -1.03 -16.71
C LEU A 155 3.86 -0.97 -17.26
N THR A 156 3.58 0.05 -18.06
CA THR A 156 2.28 0.19 -18.76
C THR A 156 2.23 -0.53 -20.10
N GLU A 157 3.37 -1.03 -20.61
CA GLU A 157 3.39 -1.91 -21.78
C GLU A 157 2.65 -3.23 -21.46
N PRO A 158 1.80 -3.71 -22.36
CA PRO A 158 1.13 -5.00 -22.17
C PRO A 158 2.12 -6.17 -22.06
N PHE A 159 1.99 -6.97 -20.99
CA PHE A 159 2.70 -8.22 -20.77
C PHE A 159 1.67 -9.27 -20.32
N ASN A 160 0.82 -9.69 -21.24
CA ASN A 160 -0.37 -10.52 -20.94
C ASN A 160 -0.34 -11.89 -21.61
N SER A 161 0.74 -12.20 -22.34
CA SER A 161 0.85 -13.46 -23.07
C SER A 161 1.60 -14.51 -22.27
N ILE A 162 0.95 -15.65 -22.02
CA ILE A 162 1.59 -16.84 -21.43
C ILE A 162 2.78 -17.33 -22.27
N LYS A 163 2.70 -17.17 -23.60
CA LYS A 163 3.81 -17.52 -24.51
C LYS A 163 5.04 -16.64 -24.24
N GLU A 164 4.84 -15.35 -24.09
CA GLU A 164 5.92 -14.40 -23.79
C GLU A 164 6.52 -14.68 -22.41
N PHE A 165 5.67 -14.88 -21.40
CA PHE A 165 6.08 -15.28 -20.06
C PHE A 165 6.94 -16.55 -20.08
N LYS A 166 6.49 -17.58 -20.81
CA LYS A 166 7.21 -18.84 -20.97
C LYS A 166 8.60 -18.63 -21.60
N THR A 167 8.67 -17.85 -22.68
CA THR A 167 9.94 -17.58 -23.38
C THR A 167 10.93 -16.87 -22.47
N LEU A 168 10.47 -15.83 -21.75
CA LEU A 168 11.31 -15.08 -20.84
C LEU A 168 11.77 -15.93 -19.64
N LEU A 169 10.88 -16.80 -19.13
CA LEU A 169 11.21 -17.71 -18.04
C LEU A 169 12.26 -18.75 -18.48
N GLN A 170 12.13 -19.32 -19.68
CA GLN A 170 13.14 -20.23 -20.23
C GLN A 170 14.52 -19.58 -20.31
N HIS A 171 14.60 -18.36 -20.83
CA HIS A 171 15.84 -17.59 -20.87
C HIS A 171 16.41 -17.36 -19.47
N SER A 172 15.57 -17.02 -18.51
CA SER A 172 16.00 -16.74 -17.13
C SER A 172 16.54 -17.99 -16.43
N LEU A 173 15.91 -19.15 -16.64
CA LEU A 173 16.34 -20.41 -16.05
C LEU A 173 17.63 -20.97 -16.66
N GLN A 174 17.99 -20.57 -17.89
CA GLN A 174 19.23 -20.96 -18.55
C GLN A 174 20.43 -20.10 -18.13
N ARG A 175 20.20 -18.93 -17.53
CA ARG A 175 21.25 -18.02 -17.05
C ARG A 175 21.65 -18.40 -15.62
N PRO A 176 22.95 -18.27 -15.25
CA PRO A 176 23.34 -18.32 -13.84
C PRO A 176 22.57 -17.31 -13.01
N SER A 177 22.05 -17.72 -11.87
CA SER A 177 21.29 -16.83 -10.98
C SER A 177 22.10 -15.61 -10.50
N ALA A 178 23.42 -15.73 -10.45
CA ALA A 178 24.32 -14.60 -10.14
C ALA A 178 24.29 -13.52 -11.23
N ASP A 179 24.19 -13.93 -12.51
CA ASP A 179 24.13 -12.98 -13.64
C ASP A 179 22.80 -12.22 -13.64
N LEU A 180 21.69 -12.90 -13.33
CA LEU A 180 20.40 -12.23 -13.18
C LEU A 180 20.41 -11.23 -12.02
N LEU A 181 21.00 -11.60 -10.88
CA LEU A 181 21.17 -10.68 -9.76
C LEU A 181 22.08 -9.49 -10.13
N ASN A 182 23.09 -9.71 -10.95
CA ASN A 182 23.96 -8.65 -11.43
C ASN A 182 23.22 -7.65 -12.32
N GLU A 183 22.30 -8.11 -13.20
CA GLU A 183 21.43 -7.20 -13.97
C GLU A 183 20.59 -6.31 -13.05
N ILE A 184 20.03 -6.90 -11.99
CA ILE A 184 19.27 -6.13 -10.99
C ILE A 184 20.17 -5.10 -10.28
N LYS A 185 21.41 -5.44 -9.98
CA LYS A 185 22.37 -4.49 -9.36
C LYS A 185 22.79 -3.39 -10.35
N LEU A 186 23.07 -3.74 -11.60
CA LEU A 186 23.41 -2.78 -12.66
C LEU A 186 22.27 -1.78 -12.95
N SER A 187 21.04 -2.21 -12.83
CA SER A 187 19.87 -1.33 -13.00
C SER A 187 19.79 -0.19 -11.98
N GLN A 188 20.46 -0.33 -10.83
CA GLN A 188 20.42 0.61 -9.69
C GLN A 188 19.00 0.93 -9.23
N ILE A 189 18.04 0.05 -9.50
CA ILE A 189 16.65 0.27 -9.09
C ILE A 189 16.53 0.38 -7.56
N ARG A 190 15.81 1.41 -7.13
CA ARG A 190 15.43 1.63 -5.74
C ARG A 190 13.96 1.26 -5.55
N GLY A 191 13.61 0.80 -4.35
CA GLY A 191 12.24 0.43 -4.01
C GLY A 191 11.22 1.53 -4.31
N ARG A 192 10.10 1.17 -4.93
CA ARG A 192 9.03 2.09 -5.39
C ARG A 192 7.91 2.30 -4.37
N GLY A 193 7.92 1.54 -3.28
CA GLY A 193 6.93 1.64 -2.19
C GLY A 193 7.21 2.75 -1.15
N GLY A 194 8.07 3.73 -1.46
CA GLY A 194 8.33 4.91 -0.63
C GLY A 194 9.72 4.99 0.01
N ALA A 195 10.27 3.90 0.54
CA ALA A 195 11.56 3.91 1.26
C ALA A 195 12.80 4.06 0.37
N GLY A 196 12.70 3.80 -0.94
CA GLY A 196 13.80 3.99 -1.88
C GLY A 196 15.05 3.14 -1.63
N PHE A 197 14.95 2.00 -0.92
CA PHE A 197 16.11 1.14 -0.65
C PHE A 197 16.54 0.36 -1.91
N PRO A 198 17.87 0.21 -2.21
CA PRO A 198 18.34 -0.49 -3.39
C PRO A 198 17.92 -1.97 -3.40
N MET A 199 17.18 -2.39 -4.45
CA MET A 199 16.62 -3.74 -4.57
C MET A 199 17.71 -4.81 -4.65
N GLY A 200 18.77 -4.58 -5.43
CA GLY A 200 19.85 -5.54 -5.62
C GLY A 200 20.58 -5.88 -4.33
N ILE A 201 20.80 -4.90 -3.45
CA ILE A 201 21.41 -5.12 -2.12
C ILE A 201 20.50 -5.98 -1.23
N LYS A 202 19.18 -5.71 -1.24
CA LYS A 202 18.20 -6.50 -0.48
C LYS A 202 18.20 -7.96 -0.94
N TRP A 203 18.20 -8.22 -2.24
CA TRP A 203 18.21 -9.57 -2.79
C TRP A 203 19.53 -10.31 -2.52
N GLU A 204 20.65 -9.63 -2.66
CA GLU A 204 21.97 -10.20 -2.33
C GLU A 204 22.07 -10.58 -0.85
N GLY A 205 21.59 -9.73 0.06
CA GLY A 205 21.53 -10.02 1.49
C GLY A 205 20.74 -11.31 1.78
N CYS A 206 19.57 -11.48 1.19
CA CYS A 206 18.78 -12.71 1.35
C CYS A 206 19.46 -13.93 0.69
N ARG A 207 20.08 -13.75 -0.48
CA ARG A 207 20.82 -14.82 -1.18
C ARG A 207 21.92 -15.40 -0.31
N ASN A 208 22.67 -14.56 0.37
CA ASN A 208 23.84 -14.95 1.16
C ASN A 208 23.52 -15.68 2.47
N GLU A 209 22.27 -15.58 2.94
CA GLU A 209 21.84 -16.33 4.12
C GLU A 209 21.72 -17.82 3.81
N ILE A 210 22.20 -18.67 4.72
CA ILE A 210 22.10 -20.13 4.62
C ILE A 210 20.77 -20.56 5.26
N SER A 211 19.86 -21.08 4.45
CA SER A 211 18.56 -21.58 4.92
C SER A 211 17.96 -22.53 3.89
N ASP A 212 17.26 -23.56 4.35
CA ASP A 212 16.53 -24.49 3.49
C ASP A 212 15.31 -23.83 2.85
N ASP A 213 14.69 -22.89 3.57
CA ASP A 213 13.54 -22.12 3.10
C ASP A 213 13.89 -20.64 3.05
N LYS A 214 13.46 -19.99 1.97
CA LYS A 214 13.48 -18.54 1.82
C LYS A 214 12.18 -18.09 1.16
N PHE A 215 11.76 -16.85 1.43
CA PHE A 215 10.49 -16.34 0.96
C PHE A 215 10.65 -15.04 0.15
N ILE A 216 9.82 -14.89 -0.87
CA ILE A 216 9.60 -13.63 -1.57
C ILE A 216 8.21 -13.14 -1.23
N ILE A 217 8.11 -11.96 -0.63
CA ILE A 217 6.81 -11.34 -0.34
C ILE A 217 6.61 -10.13 -1.26
N CYS A 218 5.53 -10.17 -2.02
CA CYS A 218 4.99 -9.02 -2.70
C CYS A 218 4.12 -8.25 -1.71
N ASN A 219 4.60 -7.09 -1.28
CA ASN A 219 3.83 -6.16 -0.48
C ASN A 219 2.87 -5.39 -1.39
N ALA A 220 1.62 -5.83 -1.39
CA ALA A 220 0.51 -5.23 -2.12
C ALA A 220 -0.52 -4.61 -1.15
N ASP A 221 -0.04 -4.14 0.00
CA ASP A 221 -0.81 -3.37 0.97
C ASP A 221 -0.65 -1.87 0.70
N GLU A 222 -1.13 -1.43 -0.47
CA GLU A 222 -1.11 -0.04 -0.94
C GLU A 222 -2.17 0.78 -0.17
N GLY A 223 -1.88 1.07 1.11
CA GLY A 223 -2.80 1.75 2.02
C GLY A 223 -2.84 3.27 1.92
N ASP A 224 -1.91 3.89 1.18
CA ASP A 224 -1.79 5.34 1.05
C ASP A 224 -3.02 5.96 0.34
N PRO A 225 -3.82 6.83 0.99
CA PRO A 225 -4.88 7.56 0.30
C PRO A 225 -4.32 8.36 -0.88
N GLY A 226 -4.91 8.15 -2.06
CA GLY A 226 -4.41 8.72 -3.33
C GLY A 226 -3.62 7.74 -4.19
N ALA A 227 -3.07 6.65 -3.62
CA ALA A 227 -2.32 5.64 -4.34
C ALA A 227 -3.23 4.55 -4.92
N PHE A 228 -2.96 4.14 -6.17
CA PHE A 228 -3.62 3.03 -6.84
C PHE A 228 -2.78 2.46 -8.00
N SER A 229 -1.49 2.73 -8.00
CA SER A 229 -0.57 2.22 -9.03
C SER A 229 -0.27 0.74 -8.87
N ASP A 230 -0.16 0.24 -7.64
CA ASP A 230 0.00 -1.18 -7.36
C ASP A 230 -1.28 -1.95 -7.70
N ARG A 231 -2.44 -1.40 -7.39
CA ARG A 231 -3.73 -1.92 -7.81
C ARG A 231 -3.80 -2.07 -9.34
N TYR A 232 -3.43 -1.01 -10.08
CA TYR A 232 -3.37 -1.04 -11.54
C TYR A 232 -2.48 -2.18 -12.05
N LEU A 233 -1.29 -2.35 -11.50
CA LEU A 233 -0.37 -3.41 -11.91
C LEU A 233 -0.92 -4.80 -11.62
N LEU A 234 -1.58 -5.01 -10.50
CA LEU A 234 -2.17 -6.29 -10.13
C LEU A 234 -3.40 -6.64 -11.00
N GLU A 235 -4.21 -5.66 -11.39
CA GLU A 235 -5.40 -5.86 -12.20
C GLU A 235 -5.07 -5.95 -13.70
N GLU A 236 -4.17 -5.09 -14.21
CA GLU A 236 -3.91 -4.94 -15.64
C GLU A 236 -2.59 -5.58 -16.11
N ARG A 237 -1.64 -5.79 -15.21
CA ARG A 237 -0.29 -6.32 -15.50
C ARG A 237 0.14 -7.44 -14.53
N PRO A 238 -0.75 -8.35 -14.10
CA PRO A 238 -0.44 -9.35 -13.06
C PRO A 238 0.74 -10.26 -13.44
N LEU A 239 0.87 -10.65 -14.70
CA LEU A 239 1.96 -11.51 -15.15
C LEU A 239 3.33 -10.83 -15.02
N LEU A 240 3.40 -9.51 -15.14
CA LEU A 240 4.64 -8.75 -14.96
C LEU A 240 5.11 -8.83 -13.50
N VAL A 241 4.19 -8.66 -12.56
CA VAL A 241 4.45 -8.77 -11.11
C VAL A 241 4.86 -10.19 -10.72
N LEU A 242 4.10 -11.19 -11.17
CA LEU A 242 4.38 -12.60 -10.90
C LEU A 242 5.72 -13.03 -11.47
N PHE A 243 6.07 -12.55 -12.66
CA PHE A 243 7.38 -12.82 -13.25
C PHE A 243 8.51 -12.20 -12.43
N GLY A 244 8.37 -10.95 -11.97
CA GLY A 244 9.35 -10.31 -11.08
C GLY A 244 9.58 -11.06 -9.78
N MET A 245 8.51 -11.66 -9.20
CA MET A 245 8.65 -12.53 -8.03
C MET A 245 9.41 -13.82 -8.34
N LEU A 246 9.18 -14.43 -9.52
CA LEU A 246 9.96 -15.61 -9.97
C LEU A 246 11.44 -15.27 -10.12
N VAL A 247 11.76 -14.12 -10.73
CA VAL A 247 13.14 -13.63 -10.84
C VAL A 247 13.78 -13.46 -9.47
N ALA A 248 13.05 -12.86 -8.52
CA ALA A 248 13.53 -12.73 -7.15
C ALA A 248 13.81 -14.11 -6.53
N GLY A 249 12.93 -15.09 -6.76
CA GLY A 249 13.11 -16.48 -6.33
C GLY A 249 14.39 -17.10 -6.93
N ILE A 250 14.60 -16.98 -8.24
CA ILE A 250 15.80 -17.49 -8.91
C ILE A 250 17.07 -16.84 -8.35
N CYS A 251 17.06 -15.51 -8.16
CA CYS A 251 18.21 -14.78 -7.67
C CYS A 251 18.57 -15.12 -6.22
N THR A 252 17.61 -15.35 -5.35
CA THR A 252 17.81 -15.52 -3.91
C THR A 252 17.84 -16.98 -3.46
N GLY A 253 17.34 -17.90 -4.31
CA GLY A 253 17.13 -19.30 -3.95
C GLY A 253 15.82 -19.53 -3.16
N ALA A 254 14.89 -18.58 -3.19
CA ALA A 254 13.58 -18.77 -2.57
C ALA A 254 12.70 -19.69 -3.42
N ASN A 255 11.85 -20.48 -2.74
CA ASN A 255 10.97 -21.47 -3.36
C ASN A 255 9.47 -21.14 -3.24
N LEU A 256 9.14 -20.06 -2.54
CA LEU A 256 7.76 -19.63 -2.31
C LEU A 256 7.62 -18.11 -2.37
N GLY A 257 6.66 -17.67 -3.20
CA GLY A 257 6.21 -16.28 -3.30
C GLY A 257 4.87 -16.09 -2.57
N VAL A 258 4.79 -15.08 -1.73
CA VAL A 258 3.56 -14.69 -1.03
C VAL A 258 3.13 -13.32 -1.54
N LEU A 259 1.91 -13.22 -2.10
CA LEU A 259 1.28 -11.93 -2.39
C LEU A 259 0.36 -11.58 -1.23
N PHE A 260 0.69 -10.52 -0.51
CA PHE A 260 -0.15 -9.97 0.56
C PHE A 260 -0.91 -8.79 -0.01
N ILE A 261 -2.18 -9.02 -0.37
CA ILE A 261 -3.03 -8.05 -1.07
C ILE A 261 -4.07 -7.54 -0.10
N ARG A 262 -4.23 -6.23 0.00
CA ARG A 262 -5.23 -5.63 0.89
C ARG A 262 -6.64 -6.09 0.55
N ALA A 263 -7.48 -6.23 1.59
CA ALA A 263 -8.87 -6.68 1.46
C ALA A 263 -9.73 -5.72 0.63
N GLU A 264 -9.33 -4.45 0.58
CA GLU A 264 -9.97 -3.39 -0.19
C GLU A 264 -9.76 -3.52 -1.71
N TYR A 265 -8.94 -4.51 -2.17
CA TYR A 265 -8.68 -4.77 -3.59
C TYR A 265 -9.18 -6.17 -4.03
N PRO A 266 -10.49 -6.48 -3.86
CA PRO A 266 -11.02 -7.81 -4.17
C PRO A 266 -10.89 -8.19 -5.65
N GLU A 267 -10.93 -7.21 -6.55
CA GLU A 267 -10.75 -7.41 -7.98
C GLU A 267 -9.32 -7.85 -8.30
N ALA A 268 -8.31 -7.22 -7.69
CA ALA A 268 -6.90 -7.58 -7.84
C ALA A 268 -6.63 -9.00 -7.33
N VAL A 269 -7.20 -9.37 -6.17
CA VAL A 269 -7.10 -10.75 -5.64
C VAL A 269 -7.58 -11.75 -6.67
N ARG A 270 -8.80 -11.55 -7.22
CA ARG A 270 -9.40 -12.45 -8.20
C ARG A 270 -8.54 -12.59 -9.46
N VAL A 271 -8.07 -11.47 -10.01
CA VAL A 271 -7.25 -11.46 -11.24
C VAL A 271 -5.91 -12.19 -11.02
N VAL A 272 -5.23 -11.90 -9.90
CA VAL A 272 -3.95 -12.53 -9.57
C VAL A 272 -4.10 -14.04 -9.37
N GLU A 273 -5.13 -14.49 -8.63
CA GLU A 273 -5.40 -15.93 -8.45
C GLU A 273 -5.72 -16.63 -9.75
N GLU A 274 -6.46 -15.99 -10.66
CA GLU A 274 -6.74 -16.54 -11.99
C GLU A 274 -5.45 -16.74 -12.79
N LYS A 275 -4.55 -15.76 -12.78
CA LYS A 275 -3.26 -15.86 -13.47
C LYS A 275 -2.33 -16.88 -12.84
N ILE A 276 -2.33 -17.03 -11.53
CA ILE A 276 -1.57 -18.10 -10.86
C ILE A 276 -2.11 -19.46 -11.29
N ARG A 277 -3.43 -19.69 -11.34
CA ARG A 277 -4.02 -20.94 -11.86
C ARG A 277 -3.62 -21.20 -13.31
N GLU A 278 -3.61 -20.17 -14.17
CA GLU A 278 -3.17 -20.27 -15.57
C GLU A 278 -1.69 -20.67 -15.67
N LEU A 279 -0.81 -20.12 -14.84
CA LEU A 279 0.61 -20.47 -14.79
C LEU A 279 0.82 -21.93 -14.36
N TYR A 280 0.09 -22.43 -13.34
CA TYR A 280 0.12 -23.83 -12.93
C TYR A 280 -0.36 -24.76 -14.07
N ALA A 281 -1.46 -24.43 -14.73
CA ALA A 281 -2.00 -25.21 -15.84
C ALA A 281 -1.02 -25.34 -17.02
N ASN A 282 -0.11 -24.37 -17.18
CA ASN A 282 0.93 -24.37 -18.21
C ASN A 282 2.29 -24.88 -17.71
N ASN A 283 2.40 -25.41 -16.48
CA ASN A 283 3.64 -25.88 -15.85
C ASN A 283 4.77 -24.81 -15.82
N LEU A 284 4.40 -23.55 -15.67
CA LEU A 284 5.34 -22.43 -15.59
C LEU A 284 5.71 -22.06 -14.14
N ILE A 285 5.02 -22.64 -13.18
CA ILE A 285 5.28 -22.61 -11.74
C ILE A 285 5.00 -23.98 -11.14
N GLY A 286 5.42 -24.19 -9.90
CA GLY A 286 5.34 -25.47 -9.21
C GLY A 286 6.70 -26.12 -9.05
N SER A 287 6.75 -27.45 -9.03
CA SER A 287 7.98 -28.23 -8.82
C SER A 287 8.74 -28.44 -10.12
N ASN A 288 10.08 -28.35 -10.07
CA ASN A 288 10.98 -28.62 -11.18
C ASN A 288 10.56 -27.95 -12.51
N ILE A 289 10.37 -26.63 -12.46
CA ILE A 289 9.87 -25.82 -13.57
C ILE A 289 10.72 -26.05 -14.81
N MET A 290 10.09 -26.50 -15.91
CA MET A 290 10.74 -26.79 -17.20
C MET A 290 11.96 -27.73 -17.11
N GLY A 291 12.06 -28.59 -16.09
CA GLY A 291 13.18 -29.49 -15.89
C GLY A 291 14.47 -28.85 -15.39
N SER A 292 14.41 -27.62 -14.93
CA SER A 292 15.56 -26.83 -14.45
C SER A 292 16.05 -27.19 -13.04
N GLY A 293 15.27 -27.98 -12.30
CA GLY A 293 15.47 -28.19 -10.87
C GLY A 293 14.92 -27.07 -9.99
N PHE A 294 14.54 -25.93 -10.55
CA PHE A 294 13.96 -24.81 -9.82
C PHE A 294 12.49 -25.11 -9.47
N THR A 295 12.13 -24.86 -8.22
CA THR A 295 10.77 -25.00 -7.70
C THR A 295 10.33 -23.65 -7.16
N PHE A 296 9.14 -23.18 -7.60
CA PHE A 296 8.57 -21.95 -7.06
C PHE A 296 7.04 -22.01 -7.07
N ASN A 297 6.46 -21.78 -5.91
CA ASN A 297 5.02 -21.74 -5.72
C ASN A 297 4.55 -20.36 -5.33
N PHE A 298 3.25 -20.09 -5.52
CA PHE A 298 2.62 -18.85 -5.07
C PHE A 298 1.56 -19.12 -4.01
N LYS A 299 1.47 -18.21 -3.07
CA LYS A 299 0.37 -18.10 -2.11
C LYS A 299 -0.17 -16.67 -2.14
N VAL A 300 -1.46 -16.52 -2.38
CA VAL A 300 -2.16 -15.24 -2.18
C VAL A 300 -2.73 -15.23 -0.76
N ILE A 301 -2.48 -14.15 -0.03
CA ILE A 301 -3.07 -13.87 1.28
C ILE A 301 -3.85 -12.57 1.14
N LYS A 302 -5.16 -12.66 1.36
CA LYS A 302 -6.04 -11.50 1.45
C LYS A 302 -5.88 -10.88 2.84
N ALA A 303 -5.39 -9.64 2.90
CA ALA A 303 -5.30 -8.86 4.13
C ALA A 303 -6.70 -8.55 4.70
N GLN A 304 -6.75 -7.88 5.85
CA GLN A 304 -8.01 -7.64 6.57
C GLN A 304 -8.17 -6.16 6.98
N GLY A 305 -7.55 -5.25 6.21
CA GLY A 305 -7.62 -3.81 6.44
C GLY A 305 -6.78 -3.37 7.65
N ALA A 306 -5.55 -2.94 7.41
CA ALA A 306 -4.70 -2.26 8.38
C ALA A 306 -3.53 -1.62 7.63
N TYR A 307 -3.47 -0.29 7.57
CA TYR A 307 -2.40 0.46 6.90
C TYR A 307 -0.99 0.06 7.34
N ILE A 308 -0.83 -0.24 8.64
CA ILE A 308 0.47 -0.62 9.19
C ILE A 308 1.04 -1.90 8.55
N CYS A 309 0.22 -2.74 7.92
CA CYS A 309 0.70 -3.91 7.17
C CYS A 309 1.51 -3.52 5.92
N GLY A 310 1.50 -2.27 5.48
CA GLY A 310 2.45 -1.74 4.50
C GLY A 310 3.89 -1.71 5.01
N GLU A 311 4.13 -1.69 6.33
CA GLU A 311 5.46 -1.82 6.92
C GLU A 311 5.91 -3.30 6.89
N GLU A 312 7.09 -3.57 6.33
CA GLU A 312 7.53 -4.95 6.00
C GLU A 312 7.52 -5.93 7.17
N THR A 313 7.80 -5.46 8.41
CA THR A 313 7.85 -6.35 9.59
C THR A 313 6.48 -6.54 10.23
N ALA A 314 5.61 -5.55 10.16
CA ALA A 314 4.21 -5.66 10.55
C ALA A 314 3.44 -6.59 9.59
N LEU A 315 3.72 -6.51 8.29
CA LEU A 315 3.21 -7.42 7.27
C LEU A 315 3.60 -8.88 7.58
N ILE A 316 4.86 -9.14 7.91
CA ILE A 316 5.33 -10.47 8.28
C ILE A 316 4.57 -10.98 9.52
N ASN A 317 4.37 -10.12 10.53
CA ASN A 317 3.58 -10.48 11.70
C ASN A 317 2.13 -10.82 11.35
N ALA A 318 1.53 -10.05 10.44
CA ALA A 318 0.18 -10.34 9.96
C ALA A 318 0.11 -11.73 9.31
N ILE A 319 1.01 -12.05 8.39
CA ILE A 319 1.07 -13.38 7.76
C ILE A 319 1.22 -14.49 8.81
N GLU A 320 1.98 -14.25 9.87
CA GLU A 320 2.16 -15.19 10.98
C GLU A 320 0.92 -15.29 11.91
N GLY A 321 -0.16 -14.56 11.65
CA GLY A 321 -1.36 -14.53 12.49
C GLY A 321 -1.17 -13.80 13.81
N GLN A 322 -0.13 -12.98 13.93
CA GLN A 322 0.13 -12.13 15.08
C GLN A 322 -0.42 -10.73 14.85
N ARG A 323 -0.56 -9.94 15.93
CA ARG A 323 -0.89 -8.52 15.78
C ARG A 323 0.15 -7.85 14.86
N PRO A 324 -0.27 -7.04 13.86
CA PRO A 324 0.62 -6.40 12.91
C PRO A 324 1.41 -5.26 13.56
N GLU A 325 2.38 -5.63 14.39
CA GLU A 325 3.28 -4.71 15.07
C GLU A 325 4.66 -4.70 14.40
N VAL A 326 5.30 -3.54 14.39
CA VAL A 326 6.66 -3.38 13.86
C VAL A 326 7.66 -4.18 14.69
N ARG A 327 8.57 -4.91 14.04
CA ARG A 327 9.72 -5.57 14.67
C ARG A 327 10.89 -4.59 14.78
N THR A 328 11.65 -4.69 15.86
CA THR A 328 12.94 -3.98 15.96
C THR A 328 13.96 -4.58 14.99
N ARG A 329 14.79 -3.75 14.40
CA ARG A 329 15.87 -4.15 13.49
C ARG A 329 17.22 -3.70 14.07
N PRO A 330 18.31 -4.47 13.99
CA PRO A 330 18.43 -5.84 13.46
C PRO A 330 17.74 -6.90 14.34
N PRO A 331 17.49 -8.14 13.84
CA PRO A 331 17.77 -8.63 12.49
C PRO A 331 16.81 -8.04 11.44
N PHE A 332 17.30 -7.89 10.20
CA PHE A 332 16.48 -7.48 9.06
C PHE A 332 15.69 -8.67 8.50
N PRO A 333 14.56 -8.46 7.77
CA PRO A 333 13.80 -9.55 7.17
C PRO A 333 14.61 -10.46 6.25
N THR A 334 15.63 -9.91 5.57
CA THR A 334 16.55 -10.70 4.75
C THR A 334 17.34 -11.74 5.53
N GLN A 335 17.46 -11.57 6.85
CA GLN A 335 18.12 -12.47 7.78
C GLN A 335 17.10 -13.34 8.55
N GLN A 336 16.09 -12.70 9.16
CA GLN A 336 15.03 -13.34 9.95
C GLN A 336 13.67 -12.67 9.69
N GLY A 337 13.03 -13.05 8.60
CA GLY A 337 11.72 -12.58 8.17
C GLY A 337 10.58 -13.53 8.55
N LEU A 338 9.82 -13.98 7.55
CA LEU A 338 8.66 -14.86 7.72
C LEU A 338 9.09 -16.20 8.36
N PHE A 339 8.45 -16.54 9.47
CA PHE A 339 8.77 -17.72 10.28
C PHE A 339 10.26 -17.81 10.67
N LEU A 340 10.90 -16.66 10.88
CA LEU A 340 12.33 -16.51 11.18
C LEU A 340 13.26 -16.97 10.04
N LYS A 341 12.77 -17.10 8.83
CA LYS A 341 13.54 -17.46 7.63
C LYS A 341 13.90 -16.23 6.82
N PRO A 342 15.00 -16.28 6.03
CA PRO A 342 15.38 -15.18 5.16
C PRO A 342 14.24 -14.83 4.20
N THR A 343 13.87 -13.55 4.16
CA THR A 343 12.70 -13.09 3.41
C THR A 343 13.00 -11.77 2.71
N VAL A 344 12.70 -11.72 1.42
CA VAL A 344 12.66 -10.46 0.65
C VAL A 344 11.22 -9.95 0.66
N VAL A 345 11.04 -8.71 1.12
CA VAL A 345 9.76 -7.98 0.96
C VAL A 345 9.98 -6.86 -0.05
N ASN A 346 9.25 -6.87 -1.16
CA ASN A 346 9.27 -5.81 -2.17
C ASN A 346 7.85 -5.37 -2.51
N ASN A 347 7.72 -4.08 -2.85
CA ASN A 347 6.51 -3.49 -3.39
C ASN A 347 6.20 -4.03 -4.79
N VAL A 348 4.94 -3.95 -5.22
CA VAL A 348 4.41 -4.43 -6.51
C VAL A 348 5.14 -3.80 -7.70
N GLU A 349 5.25 -2.46 -7.75
CA GLU A 349 5.92 -1.74 -8.84
C GLU A 349 7.41 -2.12 -8.95
N THR A 350 8.06 -2.31 -7.80
CA THR A 350 9.47 -2.74 -7.74
C THR A 350 9.67 -4.12 -8.36
N LEU A 351 8.77 -5.06 -8.07
CA LEU A 351 8.80 -6.41 -8.65
C LEU A 351 8.48 -6.41 -10.14
N ALA A 352 7.48 -5.62 -10.56
CA ALA A 352 7.14 -5.46 -11.97
C ALA A 352 8.34 -4.94 -12.79
N ALA A 353 9.08 -3.98 -12.25
CA ALA A 353 10.29 -3.44 -12.90
C ALA A 353 11.39 -4.50 -13.06
N ALA A 354 11.52 -5.46 -12.15
CA ALA A 354 12.49 -6.54 -12.26
C ALA A 354 12.28 -7.39 -13.54
N ALA A 355 11.03 -7.62 -13.94
CA ALA A 355 10.70 -8.33 -15.17
C ALA A 355 11.22 -7.60 -16.41
N TRP A 356 11.03 -6.27 -16.45
CA TRP A 356 11.55 -5.45 -17.55
C TRP A 356 13.09 -5.45 -17.59
N ILE A 357 13.74 -5.34 -16.42
CA ILE A 357 15.20 -5.33 -16.30
C ILE A 357 15.80 -6.63 -16.84
N VAL A 358 15.23 -7.78 -16.47
CA VAL A 358 15.73 -9.08 -16.94
C VAL A 358 15.54 -9.26 -18.45
N ARG A 359 14.48 -8.70 -19.02
CA ARG A 359 14.19 -8.74 -20.46
C ARG A 359 15.13 -7.86 -21.28
N ASN A 360 15.46 -6.66 -20.77
CA ASN A 360 16.10 -5.60 -21.55
C ASN A 360 17.55 -5.29 -21.09
N GLY A 361 17.94 -5.75 -19.92
CA GLY A 361 19.24 -5.51 -19.30
C GLY A 361 19.22 -4.41 -18.23
N GLY A 362 20.09 -4.57 -17.23
CA GLY A 362 20.21 -3.62 -16.12
C GLY A 362 20.72 -2.25 -16.56
N GLU A 363 21.71 -2.22 -17.46
CA GLU A 363 22.25 -0.96 -18.01
C GLU A 363 21.19 -0.17 -18.79
N ALA A 364 20.32 -0.86 -19.56
CA ALA A 364 19.24 -0.21 -20.29
C ALA A 364 18.24 0.47 -19.35
N TYR A 365 17.95 -0.15 -18.19
CA TYR A 365 17.13 0.47 -17.16
C TYR A 365 17.86 1.65 -16.48
N ALA A 366 19.15 1.50 -16.18
CA ALA A 366 19.97 2.54 -15.56
C ALA A 366 20.21 3.75 -16.47
N ALA A 367 20.03 3.60 -17.79
CA ALA A 367 20.12 4.70 -18.74
C ALA A 367 18.90 5.68 -18.63
N LEU A 368 17.81 5.24 -18.00
CA LEU A 368 16.62 6.04 -17.76
C LEU A 368 16.71 6.71 -16.38
N GLY A 369 16.18 7.91 -16.25
CA GLY A 369 16.13 8.63 -14.99
C GLY A 369 17.33 9.51 -14.70
N THR A 370 17.49 9.87 -13.43
CA THR A 370 18.61 10.70 -12.94
C THR A 370 19.78 9.83 -12.45
N GLU A 371 20.89 10.43 -12.10
CA GLU A 371 22.07 9.73 -11.59
C GLU A 371 21.78 8.85 -10.35
N LYS A 372 20.88 9.32 -9.45
CA LYS A 372 20.55 8.65 -8.19
C LYS A 372 19.18 7.98 -8.18
N SER A 373 18.29 8.37 -9.09
CA SER A 373 16.92 7.84 -9.22
C SER A 373 16.73 7.30 -10.63
N ARG A 374 17.01 6.00 -10.82
CA ARG A 374 17.00 5.33 -12.14
C ARG A 374 15.64 4.75 -12.50
N GLY A 375 15.38 4.63 -13.81
CA GLY A 375 14.19 3.98 -14.38
C GLY A 375 12.97 4.88 -14.42
N THR A 376 11.78 4.28 -14.32
CA THR A 376 10.49 4.97 -14.34
C THR A 376 9.78 4.95 -12.99
N LYS A 377 8.72 5.78 -12.87
CA LYS A 377 7.80 5.80 -11.74
C LYS A 377 6.37 5.92 -12.23
N LEU A 378 5.48 5.14 -11.64
CA LEU A 378 4.04 5.33 -11.78
C LEU A 378 3.57 6.40 -10.80
N VAL A 379 2.94 7.45 -11.31
CA VAL A 379 2.33 8.53 -10.53
C VAL A 379 0.83 8.38 -10.57
N SER A 380 0.17 8.41 -9.40
CA SER A 380 -1.28 8.32 -9.27
C SER A 380 -1.88 9.72 -9.13
N LEU A 381 -2.76 10.12 -10.06
CA LEU A 381 -3.44 11.42 -10.06
C LEU A 381 -4.90 11.26 -9.65
N ASP A 382 -5.35 12.01 -8.65
CA ASP A 382 -6.71 11.94 -8.13
C ASP A 382 -7.79 12.52 -9.05
N GLY A 383 -9.06 12.42 -8.65
CA GLY A 383 -10.20 12.84 -9.45
C GLY A 383 -10.37 14.36 -9.63
N ILE A 384 -9.55 15.20 -8.97
CA ILE A 384 -9.56 16.66 -9.14
C ILE A 384 -8.73 17.09 -10.35
N PHE A 385 -7.87 16.23 -10.87
CA PHE A 385 -7.19 16.51 -12.16
C PHE A 385 -8.18 16.47 -13.32
N ASN A 386 -7.90 17.22 -14.38
CA ASN A 386 -8.66 17.15 -15.63
C ASN A 386 -8.54 15.78 -16.31
N LYS A 387 -7.36 15.15 -16.17
CA LYS A 387 -7.06 13.81 -16.66
C LYS A 387 -6.55 12.94 -15.48
N PRO A 388 -7.46 12.46 -14.62
CA PRO A 388 -7.08 11.62 -13.50
C PRO A 388 -6.65 10.23 -13.97
N GLY A 389 -5.82 9.52 -13.21
CA GLY A 389 -5.38 8.18 -13.55
C GLY A 389 -3.91 7.92 -13.26
N ILE A 390 -3.32 6.98 -13.97
CA ILE A 390 -1.90 6.60 -13.85
C ILE A 390 -1.07 7.31 -14.92
N VAL A 391 0.06 7.86 -14.50
CA VAL A 391 1.05 8.44 -15.40
C VAL A 391 2.38 7.72 -15.20
N GLU A 392 2.88 7.03 -16.25
CA GLU A 392 4.24 6.48 -16.22
C GLU A 392 5.22 7.48 -16.81
N VAL A 393 6.19 7.89 -16.00
CA VAL A 393 7.24 8.82 -16.39
C VAL A 393 8.61 8.31 -16.03
N GLU A 394 9.60 8.76 -16.77
CA GLU A 394 11.00 8.59 -16.41
C GLU A 394 11.29 9.37 -15.12
N MET A 395 12.06 8.78 -14.20
CA MET A 395 12.51 9.49 -12.99
C MET A 395 13.27 10.75 -13.41
N GLY A 396 13.06 11.86 -12.68
CA GLY A 396 13.59 13.18 -13.06
C GLY A 396 12.66 14.01 -13.95
N THR A 397 11.56 13.46 -14.44
CA THR A 397 10.51 14.26 -15.10
C THR A 397 9.98 15.32 -14.14
N THR A 398 9.86 16.57 -14.57
CA THR A 398 9.38 17.67 -13.72
C THR A 398 7.93 17.45 -13.28
N MET A 399 7.62 17.82 -12.03
CA MET A 399 6.23 17.76 -11.54
C MET A 399 5.28 18.69 -12.30
N GLU A 400 5.77 19.81 -12.83
CA GLU A 400 4.99 20.65 -13.72
C GLU A 400 4.46 19.88 -14.93
N LYS A 401 5.34 19.10 -15.58
CA LYS A 401 4.97 18.28 -16.73
C LYS A 401 3.94 17.21 -16.35
N VAL A 402 4.13 16.56 -15.21
CA VAL A 402 3.18 15.56 -14.71
C VAL A 402 1.80 16.17 -14.46
N ILE A 403 1.75 17.33 -13.81
CA ILE A 403 0.50 17.97 -13.38
C ILE A 403 -0.22 18.63 -14.55
N TYR A 404 0.49 19.44 -15.35
CA TYR A 404 -0.17 20.30 -16.34
C TYR A 404 -0.24 19.67 -17.73
N GLU A 405 0.77 18.92 -18.17
CA GLU A 405 0.77 18.28 -19.48
C GLU A 405 0.02 16.93 -19.45
N TYR A 406 0.41 16.03 -18.55
CA TYR A 406 -0.20 14.70 -18.47
C TYR A 406 -1.52 14.71 -17.70
N GLY A 407 -1.58 15.37 -16.54
CA GLY A 407 -2.77 15.53 -15.72
C GLY A 407 -3.75 16.59 -16.25
N GLY A 408 -3.31 17.45 -17.17
CA GLY A 408 -4.13 18.51 -17.77
C GLY A 408 -4.50 19.65 -16.83
N GLY A 409 -3.81 19.80 -15.69
CA GLY A 409 -4.16 20.73 -14.62
C GLY A 409 -5.40 20.31 -13.83
N PHE A 410 -6.01 21.25 -13.13
CA PHE A 410 -7.04 20.99 -12.13
C PHE A 410 -8.45 21.40 -12.60
N ARG A 411 -9.47 20.68 -12.19
CA ARG A 411 -10.90 20.98 -12.45
C ARG A 411 -11.44 22.11 -11.58
N LYS A 412 -10.79 22.40 -10.45
CA LYS A 412 -11.13 23.47 -9.52
C LYS A 412 -9.84 24.09 -8.95
N PRO A 413 -9.89 25.30 -8.36
CA PRO A 413 -8.71 25.90 -7.73
C PRO A 413 -8.10 25.00 -6.66
N VAL A 414 -6.79 24.80 -6.70
CA VAL A 414 -6.00 23.96 -5.78
C VAL A 414 -4.93 24.84 -5.13
N LYS A 415 -4.78 24.77 -3.81
CA LYS A 415 -3.75 25.49 -3.04
C LYS A 415 -2.50 24.65 -2.77
N ALA A 416 -2.67 23.33 -2.68
CA ALA A 416 -1.56 22.43 -2.42
C ALA A 416 -1.83 21.03 -2.99
N LEU A 417 -0.75 20.26 -3.08
CA LEU A 417 -0.77 18.84 -3.40
C LEU A 417 -0.18 18.06 -2.23
N HIS A 418 -0.87 17.06 -1.72
CA HIS A 418 -0.29 16.10 -0.81
C HIS A 418 0.29 14.95 -1.64
N ILE A 419 1.62 14.87 -1.67
CA ILE A 419 2.36 13.93 -2.53
C ILE A 419 3.04 12.87 -1.67
N GLY A 420 2.91 11.60 -2.07
CA GLY A 420 3.63 10.49 -1.44
C GLY A 420 2.90 9.81 -0.29
N GLY A 421 1.59 9.93 -0.24
CA GLY A 421 0.74 9.33 0.79
C GLY A 421 0.68 10.16 2.09
N PRO A 422 0.05 9.65 3.16
CA PRO A 422 -0.21 10.41 4.39
C PRO A 422 1.07 10.85 5.12
N LEU A 423 2.19 10.20 4.84
CA LEU A 423 3.52 10.54 5.41
C LEU A 423 4.35 11.42 4.46
N GLY A 424 3.81 11.75 3.30
CA GLY A 424 4.44 12.59 2.28
C GLY A 424 4.32 14.08 2.57
N GLY A 425 4.78 14.91 1.63
CA GLY A 425 4.78 16.37 1.80
C GLY A 425 3.49 17.04 1.34
N ILE A 426 3.03 18.05 2.09
CA ILE A 426 2.04 19.02 1.60
C ILE A 426 2.79 20.10 0.82
N VAL A 427 2.75 19.99 -0.51
CA VAL A 427 3.48 20.83 -1.46
C VAL A 427 2.58 21.98 -1.93
N PRO A 428 2.88 23.23 -1.60
CA PRO A 428 2.16 24.39 -2.17
C PRO A 428 2.32 24.44 -3.69
N VAL A 429 1.30 24.95 -4.40
CA VAL A 429 1.31 24.99 -5.88
C VAL A 429 2.51 25.77 -6.43
N GLU A 430 2.95 26.82 -5.75
CA GLU A 430 4.12 27.62 -6.12
C GLU A 430 5.47 26.88 -5.98
N LYS A 431 5.51 25.75 -5.26
CA LYS A 431 6.70 24.91 -5.12
C LYS A 431 6.82 23.82 -6.19
N ILE A 432 5.76 23.57 -6.96
CA ILE A 432 5.74 22.55 -8.01
C ILE A 432 6.91 22.68 -9.00
N PRO A 433 7.28 23.89 -9.49
CA PRO A 433 8.37 24.05 -10.46
C PRO A 433 9.76 23.59 -9.96
N ALA A 434 9.96 23.53 -8.65
CA ALA A 434 11.21 23.09 -8.05
C ALA A 434 11.35 21.56 -7.95
N LEU A 435 10.27 20.81 -8.23
CA LEU A 435 10.20 19.37 -7.98
C LEU A 435 10.25 18.56 -9.28
N SER A 436 10.96 17.45 -9.22
CA SER A 436 10.97 16.41 -10.25
C SER A 436 10.53 15.08 -9.62
N VAL A 437 10.07 14.14 -10.42
CA VAL A 437 9.70 12.79 -9.95
C VAL A 437 10.99 12.01 -9.61
N ASP A 438 11.65 12.41 -8.54
CA ASP A 438 12.83 11.75 -7.98
C ASP A 438 12.90 11.94 -6.46
N PHE A 439 13.71 11.13 -5.79
CA PHE A 439 13.81 11.17 -4.34
C PHE A 439 14.60 12.40 -3.85
N GLU A 440 15.53 12.89 -4.67
CA GLU A 440 16.52 13.90 -4.30
C GLU A 440 15.91 15.30 -4.30
N SER A 441 15.17 15.69 -5.34
CA SER A 441 14.55 17.01 -5.41
C SER A 441 13.52 17.22 -4.31
N PHE A 442 12.70 16.19 -4.04
CA PHE A 442 11.75 16.23 -2.93
C PHE A 442 12.44 16.39 -1.58
N ALA A 443 13.50 15.62 -1.31
CA ALA A 443 14.25 15.71 -0.07
C ALA A 443 14.93 17.09 0.10
N THR A 444 15.46 17.67 -0.98
CA THR A 444 16.12 18.99 -0.97
C THR A 444 15.13 20.10 -0.64
N GLU A 445 13.91 20.04 -1.18
CA GLU A 445 12.84 21.02 -0.91
C GLU A 445 12.07 20.75 0.40
N GLY A 446 12.46 19.73 1.18
CA GLY A 446 11.83 19.40 2.46
C GLY A 446 10.51 18.64 2.34
N PHE A 447 10.36 17.85 1.26
CA PHE A 447 9.21 16.99 1.00
C PHE A 447 9.64 15.53 0.83
N LEU A 448 8.69 14.65 0.58
CA LEU A 448 8.92 13.22 0.32
C LEU A 448 8.10 12.79 -0.90
N LEU A 449 8.76 12.16 -1.89
CA LEU A 449 8.07 11.59 -3.05
C LEU A 449 7.17 10.39 -2.66
N GLY A 450 7.60 9.61 -1.68
CA GLY A 450 6.86 8.45 -1.17
C GLY A 450 6.50 7.46 -2.28
N HIS A 451 5.25 7.05 -2.29
CA HIS A 451 4.67 6.19 -3.32
C HIS A 451 4.30 6.94 -4.62
N ALA A 452 4.49 8.27 -4.67
CA ALA A 452 4.12 9.16 -5.77
C ALA A 452 2.60 9.21 -6.06
N SER A 453 1.76 9.04 -5.04
CA SER A 453 0.36 9.46 -5.11
C SER A 453 0.26 10.98 -5.00
N VAL A 454 -0.68 11.58 -5.72
CA VAL A 454 -0.91 13.03 -5.72
C VAL A 454 -2.37 13.30 -5.41
N VAL A 455 -2.62 13.86 -4.22
CA VAL A 455 -3.95 14.28 -3.76
C VAL A 455 -4.02 15.80 -3.79
N CYS A 456 -5.00 16.33 -4.52
CA CYS A 456 -5.24 17.77 -4.61
C CYS A 456 -5.97 18.28 -3.36
N ILE A 457 -5.46 19.35 -2.74
CA ILE A 457 -6.13 20.09 -1.66
C ILE A 457 -6.73 21.35 -2.27
N PRO A 458 -8.07 21.45 -2.38
CA PRO A 458 -8.74 22.61 -2.96
C PRO A 458 -8.48 23.89 -2.17
N SER A 459 -8.54 25.04 -2.85
CA SER A 459 -8.29 26.35 -2.23
C SER A 459 -9.31 26.70 -1.14
N ASP A 460 -10.53 26.18 -1.24
CA ASP A 460 -11.62 26.37 -0.29
C ASP A 460 -11.66 25.32 0.83
N PHE A 461 -10.81 24.28 0.78
CA PHE A 461 -10.76 23.25 1.81
C PHE A 461 -9.89 23.72 2.99
N PRO A 462 -10.42 23.84 4.24
CA PRO A 462 -9.65 24.35 5.37
C PRO A 462 -8.46 23.45 5.73
N MET A 463 -7.25 24.03 5.83
CA MET A 463 -6.03 23.28 6.15
C MET A 463 -6.09 22.64 7.54
N ILE A 464 -6.74 23.30 8.50
CA ILE A 464 -6.92 22.74 9.84
C ILE A 464 -7.73 21.44 9.82
N LYS A 465 -8.78 21.34 8.97
CA LYS A 465 -9.57 20.12 8.79
C LYS A 465 -8.77 19.03 8.07
N TYR A 466 -7.89 19.42 7.15
CA TYR A 466 -7.00 18.48 6.50
C TYR A 466 -6.01 17.86 7.48
N LEU A 467 -5.42 18.67 8.36
CA LEU A 467 -4.52 18.19 9.43
C LEU A 467 -5.26 17.32 10.45
N GLU A 468 -6.48 17.69 10.84
CA GLU A 468 -7.35 16.86 11.69
C GLU A 468 -7.52 15.46 11.08
N HIS A 469 -7.93 15.38 9.81
CA HIS A 469 -8.12 14.14 9.08
C HIS A 469 -6.83 13.29 9.01
N LEU A 470 -5.66 13.90 8.75
CA LEU A 470 -4.39 13.19 8.72
C LEU A 470 -4.02 12.58 10.09
N PHE A 471 -4.25 13.31 11.17
CA PHE A 471 -3.93 12.79 12.51
C PHE A 471 -4.99 11.84 13.04
N GLU A 472 -6.25 11.94 12.62
CA GLU A 472 -7.27 10.92 12.83
C GLU A 472 -6.82 9.59 12.18
N PHE A 473 -6.48 9.63 10.90
CA PHE A 473 -5.92 8.47 10.18
C PHE A 473 -4.69 7.91 10.92
N ALA A 474 -3.72 8.76 11.29
CA ALA A 474 -2.51 8.31 11.96
C ALA A 474 -2.79 7.66 13.33
N ALA A 475 -3.80 8.13 14.05
CA ALA A 475 -4.20 7.57 15.35
C ALA A 475 -4.91 6.21 15.19
N LEU A 476 -5.81 6.09 14.19
CA LEU A 476 -6.55 4.85 13.92
C LEU A 476 -5.65 3.73 13.40
N GLU A 477 -4.66 4.08 12.57
CA GLU A 477 -3.75 3.12 11.92
C GLU A 477 -2.48 2.81 12.73
N SER A 478 -2.34 3.39 13.91
CA SER A 478 -1.21 3.08 14.80
C SER A 478 -1.27 1.62 15.29
N CYS A 479 -0.18 0.86 15.10
CA CYS A 479 -0.08 -0.50 15.66
C CYS A 479 -0.08 -0.54 17.20
N GLY A 480 0.13 0.61 17.85
CA GLY A 480 0.11 0.75 19.31
C GLY A 480 1.39 0.36 20.03
N LYS A 481 2.44 -0.08 19.32
CA LYS A 481 3.66 -0.62 19.95
C LYS A 481 4.51 0.43 20.66
N CYS A 482 4.83 1.54 20.00
CA CYS A 482 5.68 2.57 20.60
C CYS A 482 4.85 3.74 21.16
N PHE A 483 5.20 4.22 22.36
CA PHE A 483 4.47 5.28 23.05
C PHE A 483 4.37 6.58 22.24
N PRO A 484 5.44 7.10 21.60
CA PRO A 484 5.35 8.33 20.84
C PRO A 484 4.25 8.29 19.78
N CYS A 485 4.21 7.24 18.96
CA CYS A 485 3.17 7.05 17.94
C CYS A 485 1.80 6.84 18.59
N ARG A 486 1.66 5.83 19.46
CA ARG A 486 0.38 5.43 20.06
C ARG A 486 -0.35 6.56 20.75
N LEU A 487 0.36 7.33 21.60
CA LEU A 487 -0.22 8.42 22.38
C LEU A 487 -0.15 9.75 21.64
N GLY A 488 0.95 10.00 20.92
CA GLY A 488 1.19 11.28 20.28
C GLY A 488 0.29 11.54 19.08
N THR A 489 0.01 10.53 18.23
CA THR A 489 -0.94 10.69 17.11
C THR A 489 -2.35 10.98 17.62
N LYS A 490 -2.79 10.26 18.66
CA LYS A 490 -4.09 10.49 19.30
C LYS A 490 -4.17 11.89 19.91
N ARG A 491 -3.12 12.31 20.64
CA ARG A 491 -3.10 13.64 21.25
C ARG A 491 -3.09 14.74 20.20
N ALA A 492 -2.32 14.58 19.12
CA ALA A 492 -2.31 15.56 18.03
C ALA A 492 -3.70 15.65 17.36
N HIS A 493 -4.36 14.51 17.12
CA HIS A 493 -5.73 14.49 16.59
C HIS A 493 -6.69 15.26 17.53
N GLU A 494 -6.67 15.00 18.83
CA GLU A 494 -7.52 15.71 19.82
C GLU A 494 -7.30 17.22 19.77
N MET A 495 -6.04 17.68 19.74
CA MET A 495 -5.71 19.11 19.67
C MET A 495 -6.23 19.75 18.37
N LEU A 496 -6.07 19.08 17.24
CA LEU A 496 -6.52 19.57 15.93
C LEU A 496 -8.04 19.53 15.81
N HIS A 497 -8.70 18.51 16.35
CA HIS A 497 -10.15 18.39 16.41
C HIS A 497 -10.77 19.54 17.21
N GLU A 498 -10.26 19.82 18.42
CA GLU A 498 -10.70 20.95 19.23
C GLU A 498 -10.58 22.28 18.46
N ALA A 499 -9.49 22.45 17.69
CA ALA A 499 -9.24 23.67 16.92
C ALA A 499 -10.12 23.77 15.67
N ALA A 500 -10.28 22.67 14.92
CA ALA A 500 -11.11 22.63 13.71
C ALA A 500 -12.59 22.92 13.99
N HIS A 501 -13.04 22.65 15.22
CA HIS A 501 -14.41 22.90 15.69
C HIS A 501 -14.54 24.17 16.54
N ASN A 502 -13.50 25.03 16.57
CA ASN A 502 -13.46 26.30 17.32
C ASN A 502 -13.73 26.16 18.83
N MET A 503 -13.43 24.99 19.40
CA MET A 503 -13.56 24.76 20.84
C MET A 503 -12.38 25.32 21.61
N LYS A 504 -11.17 25.27 21.02
CA LYS A 504 -9.93 25.70 21.69
C LYS A 504 -8.83 25.94 20.67
N THR A 505 -7.93 26.90 20.92
CA THR A 505 -6.71 27.09 20.15
C THR A 505 -5.63 26.08 20.55
N VAL A 506 -4.81 25.70 19.60
CA VAL A 506 -3.65 24.81 19.81
C VAL A 506 -2.46 25.63 20.28
N ASN A 507 -1.83 25.23 21.38
CA ASN A 507 -0.54 25.80 21.76
C ASN A 507 0.51 25.31 20.74
N ARG A 508 1.08 26.25 19.96
CA ARG A 508 2.01 25.97 18.86
C ARG A 508 3.30 25.30 19.32
N GLU A 509 3.89 25.77 20.41
CA GLU A 509 5.12 25.23 20.97
C GLU A 509 4.93 23.77 21.39
N LEU A 510 3.88 23.52 22.18
CA LEU A 510 3.53 22.15 22.60
C LEU A 510 3.26 21.21 21.41
N PHE A 511 2.59 21.71 20.38
CA PHE A 511 2.33 20.88 19.16
C PHE A 511 3.63 20.57 18.41
N MET A 512 4.55 21.53 18.30
CA MET A 512 5.86 21.32 17.68
C MET A 512 6.74 20.35 18.48
N ASP A 513 6.68 20.37 19.81
CA ASP A 513 7.35 19.41 20.68
C ASP A 513 6.77 18.01 20.50
N LEU A 514 5.44 17.89 20.37
CA LEU A 514 4.76 16.64 20.08
C LEU A 514 5.18 16.07 18.73
N LEU A 515 5.24 16.89 17.67
CA LEU A 515 5.74 16.48 16.35
C LEU A 515 7.20 16.01 16.41
N SER A 516 8.03 16.70 17.19
CA SER A 516 9.44 16.33 17.38
C SER A 516 9.58 14.99 18.12
N THR A 517 8.75 14.77 19.14
CA THR A 517 8.68 13.51 19.89
C THR A 517 8.23 12.34 19.00
N LEU A 518 7.21 12.57 18.16
CA LEU A 518 6.78 11.58 17.15
C LEU A 518 7.92 11.21 16.20
N GLN A 519 8.60 12.23 15.65
CA GLN A 519 9.66 12.05 14.66
C GLN A 519 10.86 11.27 15.19
N GLN A 520 11.31 11.60 16.40
CA GLN A 520 12.54 11.04 16.99
C GLN A 520 12.31 9.73 17.74
N GLY A 521 11.13 9.55 18.32
CA GLY A 521 10.85 8.45 19.24
C GLY A 521 10.07 7.27 18.64
N SER A 522 9.52 7.41 17.41
CA SER A 522 8.74 6.34 16.79
C SER A 522 9.63 5.26 16.14
N LEU A 523 9.21 4.00 16.22
CA LEU A 523 9.96 2.85 15.71
C LEU A 523 9.93 2.71 14.17
N CYS A 524 8.94 3.30 13.50
CA CYS A 524 8.77 3.20 12.05
C CYS A 524 8.29 4.51 11.44
N ALA A 525 8.24 4.53 10.10
CA ALA A 525 7.83 5.72 9.34
C ALA A 525 6.40 6.18 9.64
N HIS A 526 5.48 5.31 10.07
CA HIS A 526 4.12 5.74 10.40
C HIS A 526 4.09 6.87 11.44
N GLY A 527 4.65 6.66 12.61
CA GLY A 527 4.73 7.73 13.63
C GLY A 527 5.84 8.75 13.35
N GLY A 528 6.97 8.31 12.77
CA GLY A 528 8.12 9.18 12.49
C GLY A 528 7.96 10.08 11.26
N GLY A 529 7.10 9.71 10.31
CA GLY A 529 6.86 10.46 9.07
C GLY A 529 5.70 11.45 9.13
N ILE A 530 4.64 11.15 9.90
CA ILE A 530 3.45 12.02 9.98
C ILE A 530 3.74 13.49 10.41
N PRO A 531 4.82 13.82 11.14
CA PRO A 531 5.20 15.20 11.41
C PRO A 531 5.53 16.02 10.16
N LEU A 532 5.97 15.38 9.05
CA LEU A 532 6.41 16.10 7.85
C LEU A 532 5.27 16.93 7.22
N PRO A 533 4.12 16.35 6.82
CA PRO A 533 3.01 17.14 6.25
C PRO A 533 2.50 18.21 7.22
N ALA A 534 2.48 17.94 8.53
CA ALA A 534 2.09 18.94 9.53
C ALA A 534 3.04 20.14 9.57
N ARG A 535 4.36 19.90 9.54
CA ARG A 535 5.36 20.98 9.47
C ARG A 535 5.27 21.77 8.17
N ASN A 536 5.06 21.10 7.03
CA ASN A 536 4.83 21.78 5.76
C ASN A 536 3.59 22.69 5.83
N ALA A 537 2.47 22.19 6.37
CA ALA A 537 1.26 22.98 6.52
C ALA A 537 1.49 24.22 7.43
N LEU A 538 2.13 24.05 8.58
CA LEU A 538 2.45 25.15 9.51
C LEU A 538 3.41 26.19 8.91
N MET A 539 4.28 25.76 7.99
CA MET A 539 5.23 26.66 7.32
C MET A 539 4.57 27.43 6.17
N TYR A 540 3.86 26.75 5.29
CA TYR A 540 3.38 27.35 4.03
C TYR A 540 1.95 27.90 4.11
N PHE A 541 1.16 27.49 5.11
CA PHE A 541 -0.23 27.93 5.32
C PHE A 541 -0.40 28.60 6.67
N ALA A 542 0.66 29.29 7.13
CA ALA A 542 0.69 29.96 8.43
C ALA A 542 -0.44 30.98 8.59
N ASP A 543 -0.76 31.79 7.54
CA ASP A 543 -1.80 32.79 7.59
C ASP A 543 -3.18 32.19 7.87
N GLU A 544 -3.50 31.05 7.27
CA GLU A 544 -4.74 30.31 7.52
C GLU A 544 -4.74 29.65 8.91
N LEU A 545 -3.62 29.03 9.27
CA LEU A 545 -3.52 28.25 10.51
C LEU A 545 -3.33 29.10 11.77
N ASN A 546 -2.81 30.34 11.68
CA ASN A 546 -2.64 31.22 12.83
C ASN A 546 -3.96 31.58 13.56
N LEU A 547 -5.11 31.38 12.89
CA LEU A 547 -6.43 31.51 13.53
C LEU A 547 -6.70 30.40 14.56
N HIS A 548 -6.03 29.28 14.43
CA HIS A 548 -6.24 28.06 15.22
C HIS A 548 -5.08 27.76 16.19
N PHE A 549 -3.95 28.46 16.06
CA PHE A 549 -2.75 28.27 16.88
C PHE A 549 -2.40 29.54 17.63
N ASN A 550 -1.98 29.41 18.93
CA ASN A 550 -1.52 30.47 19.79
C ASN A 550 -0.09 30.24 20.30
#